data_8b4ee210c6853fb3ffa3ee00eb1b448e
#
_entry.id   8b4ee210c6853fb3ffa3ee00eb1b448e
#
_cell.length_a   1.000
_cell.length_b   1.000
_cell.length_c   1.000
_cell.angle_alpha   90.00
_cell.angle_beta   90.00
_cell.angle_gamma   90.00
#
_symmetry.space_group_name_H-M   'P 1'
#
loop_
_entity.id
_entity.type
_entity.pdbx_description
1 polymer ?
#
loop_
_entity_poly.entity_id
_entity_poly.type
_entity_poly.pdbx_seq_one_letter_code
_entity_poly.pdbx_strand_id
1 'polypeptide(L)'
;MKIVVLNGWAASPHAWDLCKFASSGDVRIFSYIELLDGVAGKYIEKLDEPFVLVGWSMGGTWALGLAALHSEKVAGLVLVAATPRMMEDKKTEWKGMSERRLEAFLRGAEMMNGEPLFGVPEGKPNPYMSDKIENLRRGIVFLRDTDLRTQLEKKKDKFDFPVHIFQSERDGIVKKDNVEWLKRIFPSAKTTIVPGSEHALSIMIPGEIDEAVDSCVAVATQSENS
;
A
#
# COMPACT_ATOMS: atom_id res chain seq x y z
N MET A 1 1.42 -20.62 1.11
CA MET A 1 0.99 -19.35 1.79
C MET A 1 0.47 -18.40 0.75
N LYS A 2 -0.72 -17.87 0.91
CA LYS A 2 -1.30 -16.87 0.00
C LYS A 2 -0.63 -15.52 0.14
N ILE A 3 -0.44 -14.81 -0.99
CA ILE A 3 0.02 -13.43 -1.02
C ILE A 3 -1.07 -12.57 -1.63
N VAL A 4 -1.58 -11.60 -0.87
CA VAL A 4 -2.63 -10.68 -1.29
C VAL A 4 -2.00 -9.31 -1.54
N VAL A 5 -2.05 -8.85 -2.79
CA VAL A 5 -1.42 -7.60 -3.23
C VAL A 5 -2.48 -6.56 -3.57
N LEU A 6 -2.35 -5.38 -3.00
CA LEU A 6 -3.29 -4.27 -3.14
C LEU A 6 -2.61 -3.10 -3.86
N ASN A 7 -3.11 -2.78 -5.05
CA ASN A 7 -2.55 -1.75 -5.91
C ASN A 7 -2.89 -0.31 -5.46
N GLY A 8 -1.99 0.60 -5.81
CA GLY A 8 -2.19 2.03 -5.66
C GLY A 8 -3.23 2.62 -6.61
N TRP A 9 -3.59 3.89 -6.40
CA TRP A 9 -4.46 4.65 -7.29
C TRP A 9 -3.87 4.72 -8.70
N ALA A 10 -4.70 4.42 -9.71
CA ALA A 10 -4.31 4.35 -11.12
C ALA A 10 -3.12 3.42 -11.40
N ALA A 11 -2.87 2.44 -10.53
CA ALA A 11 -1.82 1.47 -10.76
C ALA A 11 -2.18 0.49 -11.88
N SER A 12 -1.21 0.26 -12.75
CA SER A 12 -1.25 -0.78 -13.78
C SER A 12 -1.27 -2.18 -13.15
N PRO A 13 -1.91 -3.19 -13.77
CA PRO A 13 -1.71 -4.59 -13.40
C PRO A 13 -0.23 -5.01 -13.38
N HIS A 14 0.61 -4.35 -14.20
CA HIS A 14 2.03 -4.60 -14.35
C HIS A 14 2.93 -3.88 -13.33
N ALA A 15 2.36 -3.21 -12.33
CA ALA A 15 3.14 -2.47 -11.33
C ALA A 15 4.09 -3.35 -10.50
N TRP A 16 3.89 -4.66 -10.51
CA TRP A 16 4.66 -5.65 -9.75
C TRP A 16 5.44 -6.65 -10.61
N ASP A 17 5.45 -6.49 -11.94
CA ASP A 17 6.08 -7.46 -12.87
C ASP A 17 7.58 -7.69 -12.62
N LEU A 18 8.26 -6.73 -11.97
CA LEU A 18 9.67 -6.87 -11.59
C LEU A 18 9.85 -7.63 -10.26
N CYS A 19 8.80 -7.82 -9.47
CA CYS A 19 8.84 -8.59 -8.24
C CYS A 19 8.62 -10.09 -8.55
N LYS A 20 9.50 -10.96 -8.04
CA LYS A 20 9.45 -12.41 -8.28
C LYS A 20 8.18 -13.04 -7.68
N PHE A 21 7.77 -12.58 -6.49
CA PHE A 21 6.57 -13.10 -5.85
C PHE A 21 5.33 -12.94 -6.73
N ALA A 22 5.25 -11.91 -7.57
CA ALA A 22 4.09 -11.63 -8.43
C ALA A 22 3.79 -12.73 -9.45
N SER A 23 4.79 -13.55 -9.80
CA SER A 23 4.64 -14.70 -10.71
C SER A 23 4.41 -16.04 -9.98
N SER A 24 4.32 -16.05 -8.65
CA SER A 24 4.01 -17.28 -7.90
C SER A 24 2.52 -17.64 -8.05
N GLY A 25 2.21 -18.94 -8.02
CA GLY A 25 0.82 -19.45 -8.20
C GLY A 25 -0.15 -19.07 -7.07
N ASP A 26 0.37 -18.62 -5.94
CA ASP A 26 -0.41 -18.29 -4.74
C ASP A 26 -0.63 -16.77 -4.55
N VAL A 27 -0.42 -15.97 -5.58
CA VAL A 27 -0.58 -14.51 -5.54
C VAL A 27 -1.93 -14.09 -6.12
N ARG A 28 -2.63 -13.19 -5.42
CA ARG A 28 -3.78 -12.45 -5.94
C ARG A 28 -3.51 -10.96 -5.88
N ILE A 29 -3.42 -10.31 -7.03
CA ILE A 29 -3.26 -8.86 -7.16
C ILE A 29 -4.63 -8.24 -7.40
N PHE A 30 -5.00 -7.26 -6.56
CA PHE A 30 -6.24 -6.49 -6.69
C PHE A 30 -5.94 -5.11 -7.24
N SER A 31 -6.66 -4.71 -8.27
CA SER A 31 -6.68 -3.34 -8.78
C SER A 31 -7.32 -2.39 -7.75
N TYR A 32 -7.01 -1.10 -7.85
CA TYR A 32 -7.62 -0.10 -6.97
C TYR A 32 -9.16 -0.02 -7.11
N ILE A 33 -9.71 -0.41 -8.26
CA ILE A 33 -11.16 -0.48 -8.47
C ILE A 33 -11.75 -1.67 -7.70
N GLU A 34 -11.13 -2.84 -7.76
CA GLU A 34 -11.56 -4.00 -6.97
C GLU A 34 -11.51 -3.71 -5.46
N LEU A 35 -10.57 -2.84 -5.01
CA LEU A 35 -10.54 -2.37 -3.63
C LEU A 35 -11.78 -1.52 -3.33
N LEU A 36 -12.06 -0.51 -4.16
CA LEU A 36 -13.21 0.39 -3.99
C LEU A 36 -14.57 -0.32 -4.09
N ASP A 37 -14.64 -1.42 -4.82
CA ASP A 37 -15.82 -2.26 -4.95
C ASP A 37 -15.94 -3.31 -3.82
N GLY A 38 -14.99 -3.32 -2.87
CA GLY A 38 -14.96 -4.24 -1.74
C GLY A 38 -14.65 -5.70 -2.11
N VAL A 39 -14.12 -5.95 -3.32
CA VAL A 39 -13.82 -7.31 -3.80
C VAL A 39 -12.70 -7.94 -2.97
N ALA A 40 -11.66 -7.18 -2.64
CA ALA A 40 -10.54 -7.67 -1.84
C ALA A 40 -10.98 -8.07 -0.41
N GLY A 41 -11.83 -7.26 0.24
CA GLY A 41 -12.37 -7.58 1.56
C GLY A 41 -13.15 -8.89 1.55
N LYS A 42 -14.08 -9.05 0.59
CA LYS A 42 -14.87 -10.28 0.42
C LYS A 42 -14.01 -11.51 0.09
N TYR A 43 -12.89 -11.31 -0.59
CA TYR A 43 -11.93 -12.38 -0.86
C TYR A 43 -11.22 -12.81 0.43
N ILE A 44 -10.71 -11.86 1.21
CA ILE A 44 -9.99 -12.11 2.48
C ILE A 44 -10.91 -12.77 3.52
N GLU A 45 -12.18 -12.36 3.60
CA GLU A 45 -13.17 -12.97 4.50
C GLU A 45 -13.30 -14.48 4.27
N LYS A 46 -13.19 -14.93 3.01
CA LYS A 46 -13.31 -16.32 2.59
C LYS A 46 -12.02 -17.13 2.69
N LEU A 47 -10.89 -16.49 3.00
CA LEU A 47 -9.66 -17.23 3.22
C LEU A 47 -9.72 -17.93 4.58
N ASP A 48 -9.52 -19.23 4.57
CA ASP A 48 -9.44 -20.04 5.80
C ASP A 48 -8.00 -20.20 6.29
N GLU A 49 -7.01 -19.83 5.47
CA GLU A 49 -5.58 -19.91 5.77
C GLU A 49 -4.96 -18.52 5.98
N PRO A 50 -3.88 -18.41 6.76
CA PRO A 50 -3.13 -17.17 6.90
C PRO A 50 -2.54 -16.68 5.57
N PHE A 51 -2.39 -15.35 5.43
CA PHE A 51 -1.88 -14.73 4.20
C PHE A 51 -0.94 -13.56 4.49
N VAL A 52 0.00 -13.33 3.56
CA VAL A 52 0.84 -12.14 3.55
C VAL A 52 0.12 -11.04 2.77
N LEU A 53 0.06 -9.84 3.35
CA LEU A 53 -0.60 -8.68 2.78
C LEU A 53 0.44 -7.66 2.30
N VAL A 54 0.39 -7.31 1.01
CA VAL A 54 1.28 -6.33 0.38
C VAL A 54 0.44 -5.17 -0.12
N GLY A 55 0.78 -3.94 0.24
CA GLY A 55 0.03 -2.77 -0.21
C GLY A 55 0.91 -1.61 -0.64
N TRP A 56 0.65 -1.07 -1.84
CA TRP A 56 1.34 0.11 -2.36
C TRP A 56 0.42 1.32 -2.36
N SER A 57 0.87 2.45 -1.77
CA SER A 57 0.17 3.73 -1.82
C SER A 57 -1.28 3.63 -1.28
N MET A 58 -2.30 3.91 -2.08
CA MET A 58 -3.71 3.70 -1.73
C MET A 58 -3.98 2.24 -1.29
N GLY A 59 -3.38 1.26 -1.99
CA GLY A 59 -3.44 -0.15 -1.58
C GLY A 59 -2.79 -0.40 -0.22
N GLY A 60 -1.76 0.38 0.15
CA GLY A 60 -1.18 0.35 1.49
C GLY A 60 -2.12 0.89 2.57
N THR A 61 -2.92 1.92 2.26
CA THR A 61 -4.00 2.38 3.15
C THR A 61 -5.04 1.29 3.34
N TRP A 62 -5.44 0.60 2.25
CA TRP A 62 -6.34 -0.56 2.32
C TRP A 62 -5.72 -1.70 3.14
N ALA A 63 -4.43 -2.01 2.92
CA ALA A 63 -3.72 -3.06 3.66
C ALA A 63 -3.74 -2.79 5.17
N LEU A 64 -3.50 -1.55 5.60
CA LEU A 64 -3.59 -1.15 7.00
C LEU A 64 -5.01 -1.38 7.58
N GLY A 65 -6.04 -1.02 6.84
CA GLY A 65 -7.44 -1.23 7.25
C GLY A 65 -7.79 -2.72 7.36
N LEU A 66 -7.41 -3.51 6.36
CA LEU A 66 -7.66 -4.96 6.35
C LEU A 66 -6.85 -5.69 7.43
N ALA A 67 -5.60 -5.30 7.67
CA ALA A 67 -4.79 -5.84 8.77
C ALA A 67 -5.44 -5.55 10.15
N ALA A 68 -6.05 -4.39 10.31
CA ALA A 68 -6.77 -4.06 11.54
C ALA A 68 -8.10 -4.84 11.71
N LEU A 69 -8.73 -5.24 10.61
CA LEU A 69 -9.99 -6.01 10.63
C LEU A 69 -9.75 -7.51 10.80
N HIS A 70 -8.67 -8.04 10.22
CA HIS A 70 -8.37 -9.47 10.10
C HIS A 70 -7.00 -9.83 10.68
N SER A 71 -6.59 -9.16 11.76
CA SER A 71 -5.25 -9.32 12.34
C SER A 71 -4.91 -10.78 12.68
N GLU A 72 -5.89 -11.59 12.98
CA GLU A 72 -5.76 -13.03 13.30
C GLU A 72 -5.43 -13.90 12.07
N LYS A 73 -5.65 -13.39 10.85
CA LYS A 73 -5.36 -14.10 9.59
C LYS A 73 -4.12 -13.55 8.88
N VAL A 74 -3.63 -12.36 9.28
CA VAL A 74 -2.46 -11.76 8.63
C VAL A 74 -1.20 -12.42 9.15
N ALA A 75 -0.47 -13.08 8.25
CA ALA A 75 0.82 -13.72 8.53
C ALA A 75 2.01 -12.78 8.36
N GLY A 76 1.81 -11.66 7.67
CA GLY A 76 2.81 -10.61 7.47
C GLY A 76 2.25 -9.43 6.69
N LEU A 77 2.86 -8.26 6.87
CA LEU A 77 2.41 -7.01 6.25
C LEU A 77 3.59 -6.28 5.60
N VAL A 78 3.50 -6.03 4.30
CA VAL A 78 4.49 -5.27 3.53
C VAL A 78 3.85 -3.98 3.01
N LEU A 79 4.29 -2.85 3.53
CA LEU A 79 3.79 -1.51 3.21
C LEU A 79 4.79 -0.78 2.32
N VAL A 80 4.35 -0.40 1.13
CA VAL A 80 5.17 0.29 0.13
C VAL A 80 4.59 1.68 -0.11
N ALA A 81 5.32 2.73 0.28
CA ALA A 81 4.88 4.12 0.20
C ALA A 81 3.43 4.32 0.71
N ALA A 82 3.15 3.79 1.91
CA ALA A 82 1.81 3.72 2.50
C ALA A 82 1.59 4.73 3.61
N THR A 83 0.33 5.12 3.81
CA THR A 83 -0.07 6.02 4.89
C THR A 83 -1.45 5.65 5.45
N PRO A 84 -1.70 5.78 6.76
CA PRO A 84 -3.03 5.60 7.34
C PRO A 84 -3.98 6.75 7.03
N ARG A 85 -3.45 7.92 6.61
CA ARG A 85 -4.21 9.11 6.23
C ARG A 85 -3.43 9.88 5.18
N MET A 86 -4.05 10.14 4.03
CA MET A 86 -3.44 10.91 2.96
C MET A 86 -3.46 12.40 3.23
N MET A 87 -4.56 12.92 3.78
CA MET A 87 -4.78 14.34 3.96
C MET A 87 -4.01 14.91 5.16
N GLU A 88 -3.43 16.11 4.99
CA GLU A 88 -2.88 16.86 6.12
C GLU A 88 -3.95 17.13 7.19
N ASP A 89 -3.51 17.25 8.44
CA ASP A 89 -4.38 17.61 9.56
C ASP A 89 -3.63 18.55 10.50
N LYS A 90 -3.93 19.83 10.39
CA LYS A 90 -3.27 20.88 11.17
C LYS A 90 -3.54 20.77 12.67
N LYS A 91 -4.67 20.17 13.06
CA LYS A 91 -5.03 20.03 14.49
C LYS A 91 -4.16 19.01 15.19
N THR A 92 -3.72 17.96 14.46
CA THR A 92 -2.86 16.90 14.97
C THR A 92 -1.43 16.98 14.44
N GLU A 93 -1.09 18.06 13.73
CA GLU A 93 0.21 18.27 13.06
C GLU A 93 0.58 17.15 12.07
N TRP A 94 -0.44 16.42 11.58
CA TRP A 94 -0.22 15.34 10.63
C TRP A 94 0.26 15.85 9.27
N LYS A 95 1.40 15.34 8.82
CA LYS A 95 2.00 15.70 7.53
C LYS A 95 1.37 14.86 6.43
N GLY A 96 0.55 15.48 5.62
CA GLY A 96 -0.14 14.85 4.50
C GLY A 96 -0.17 15.75 3.28
N MET A 97 -1.08 15.45 2.38
CA MET A 97 -1.33 16.23 1.18
C MET A 97 -2.44 17.25 1.46
N SER A 98 -2.29 18.47 0.96
CA SER A 98 -3.38 19.46 1.00
C SER A 98 -4.49 19.07 0.01
N GLU A 99 -5.72 19.45 0.31
CA GLU A 99 -6.88 19.22 -0.57
C GLU A 99 -6.64 19.76 -1.99
N ARG A 100 -6.13 20.99 -2.09
CA ARG A 100 -5.77 21.60 -3.38
C ARG A 100 -4.81 20.73 -4.21
N ARG A 101 -3.86 20.07 -3.55
CA ARG A 101 -2.89 19.21 -4.25
C ARG A 101 -3.52 17.89 -4.66
N LEU A 102 -4.35 17.28 -3.82
CA LEU A 102 -5.07 16.06 -4.15
C LEU A 102 -6.02 16.28 -5.35
N GLU A 103 -6.76 17.39 -5.36
CA GLU A 103 -7.58 17.77 -6.50
C GLU A 103 -6.77 18.06 -7.78
N ALA A 104 -5.54 18.56 -7.65
CA ALA A 104 -4.68 18.80 -8.81
C ALA A 104 -4.30 17.50 -9.54
N PHE A 105 -4.16 16.36 -8.84
CA PHE A 105 -3.96 15.07 -9.49
C PHE A 105 -5.17 14.67 -10.34
N LEU A 106 -6.38 14.86 -9.83
CA LEU A 106 -7.60 14.56 -10.60
C LEU A 106 -7.72 15.47 -11.82
N ARG A 107 -7.54 16.79 -11.66
CA ARG A 107 -7.57 17.73 -12.78
C ARG A 107 -6.49 17.41 -13.82
N GLY A 108 -5.29 17.04 -13.39
CA GLY A 108 -4.23 16.60 -14.30
C GLY A 108 -4.64 15.39 -15.13
N ALA A 109 -5.21 14.36 -14.48
CA ALA A 109 -5.72 13.19 -15.18
C ALA A 109 -6.88 13.52 -16.13
N GLU A 110 -7.78 14.43 -15.75
CA GLU A 110 -8.87 14.93 -16.62
C GLU A 110 -8.32 15.60 -17.89
N MET A 111 -7.30 16.45 -17.76
CA MET A 111 -6.63 17.11 -18.89
C MET A 111 -5.89 16.12 -19.80
N MET A 112 -5.44 15.00 -19.28
CA MET A 112 -4.71 13.94 -20.00
C MET A 112 -5.59 12.74 -20.34
N ASN A 113 -6.91 12.92 -20.47
CA ASN A 113 -7.88 11.87 -20.82
C ASN A 113 -7.79 10.62 -19.93
N GLY A 114 -7.58 10.80 -18.63
CA GLY A 114 -7.51 9.71 -17.66
C GLY A 114 -6.10 9.17 -17.43
N GLU A 115 -5.08 9.75 -18.01
CA GLU A 115 -3.68 9.38 -17.74
C GLU A 115 -3.16 10.13 -16.50
N PRO A 116 -2.68 9.43 -15.47
CA PRO A 116 -2.14 10.08 -14.29
C PRO A 116 -0.77 10.71 -14.56
N LEU A 117 -0.57 11.93 -14.08
CA LEU A 117 0.66 12.71 -14.26
C LEU A 117 1.72 12.32 -13.20
N PHE A 118 2.20 11.09 -13.24
CA PHE A 118 3.30 10.65 -12.41
C PHE A 118 4.56 10.41 -13.24
N GLY A 119 5.68 10.94 -12.77
CA GLY A 119 6.98 10.66 -13.40
C GLY A 119 7.33 9.18 -13.27
N VAL A 120 7.82 8.60 -14.36
CA VAL A 120 8.40 7.26 -14.37
C VAL A 120 9.89 7.43 -14.65
N PRO A 121 10.80 6.84 -13.85
CA PRO A 121 12.22 6.89 -14.11
C PRO A 121 12.57 6.28 -15.46
N GLU A 122 13.57 6.87 -16.14
CA GLU A 122 14.03 6.40 -17.46
C GLU A 122 14.42 4.92 -17.40
N GLY A 123 14.02 4.16 -18.40
CA GLY A 123 14.32 2.72 -18.51
C GLY A 123 13.51 1.82 -17.57
N LYS A 124 12.55 2.36 -16.79
CA LYS A 124 11.66 1.56 -15.94
C LYS A 124 10.29 1.38 -16.60
N PRO A 125 9.60 0.24 -16.36
CA PRO A 125 8.24 0.06 -16.82
C PRO A 125 7.31 1.08 -16.17
N ASN A 126 6.27 1.52 -16.89
CA ASN A 126 5.26 2.42 -16.32
C ASN A 126 4.34 1.63 -15.37
N PRO A 127 4.36 1.92 -14.07
CA PRO A 127 3.51 1.25 -13.10
C PRO A 127 2.08 1.81 -13.05
N TYR A 128 1.77 2.79 -13.88
CA TYR A 128 0.47 3.47 -13.94
C TYR A 128 -0.26 3.16 -15.23
N MET A 129 -1.57 3.33 -15.22
CA MET A 129 -2.44 3.16 -16.37
C MET A 129 -3.48 4.27 -16.44
N SER A 130 -3.93 4.55 -17.66
CA SER A 130 -5.11 5.39 -17.88
C SER A 130 -6.37 4.67 -17.43
N ASP A 131 -7.32 5.42 -16.87
CA ASP A 131 -8.63 4.90 -16.49
C ASP A 131 -9.73 5.96 -16.69
N LYS A 132 -10.98 5.53 -16.58
CA LYS A 132 -12.14 6.43 -16.61
C LYS A 132 -12.05 7.46 -15.49
N ILE A 133 -12.33 8.71 -15.79
CA ILE A 133 -12.28 9.81 -14.81
C ILE A 133 -13.16 9.52 -13.60
N GLU A 134 -14.30 8.86 -13.79
CA GLU A 134 -15.17 8.44 -12.69
C GLU A 134 -14.44 7.53 -11.70
N ASN A 135 -13.71 6.54 -12.18
CA ASN A 135 -12.91 5.61 -11.36
C ASN A 135 -11.79 6.34 -10.61
N LEU A 136 -11.06 7.20 -11.32
CA LEU A 136 -10.01 8.03 -10.73
C LEU A 136 -10.57 8.93 -9.63
N ARG A 137 -11.73 9.53 -9.85
CA ARG A 137 -12.42 10.37 -8.86
C ARG A 137 -12.83 9.58 -7.62
N ARG A 138 -13.35 8.37 -7.77
CA ARG A 138 -13.67 7.48 -6.64
C ARG A 138 -12.45 7.21 -5.75
N GLY A 139 -11.28 6.94 -6.36
CA GLY A 139 -10.03 6.75 -5.62
C GLY A 139 -9.58 8.01 -4.88
N ILE A 140 -9.71 9.19 -5.50
CA ILE A 140 -9.42 10.48 -4.84
C ILE A 140 -10.35 10.73 -3.65
N VAL A 141 -11.63 10.44 -3.78
CA VAL A 141 -12.60 10.55 -2.67
C VAL A 141 -12.22 9.62 -1.52
N PHE A 142 -11.88 8.36 -1.83
CA PHE A 142 -11.39 7.42 -0.81
C PHE A 142 -10.15 7.97 -0.07
N LEU A 143 -9.14 8.44 -0.79
CA LEU A 143 -7.91 8.99 -0.20
C LEU A 143 -8.17 10.24 0.63
N ARG A 144 -9.11 11.10 0.21
CA ARG A 144 -9.50 12.30 0.95
C ARG A 144 -10.18 11.97 2.28
N ASP A 145 -11.10 11.01 2.25
CA ASP A 145 -12.04 10.77 3.35
C ASP A 145 -11.54 9.72 4.35
N THR A 146 -10.48 8.95 3.98
CA THR A 146 -9.97 7.87 4.84
C THR A 146 -9.00 8.38 5.90
N ASP A 147 -9.28 8.03 7.16
CA ASP A 147 -8.38 8.21 8.29
C ASP A 147 -8.43 6.97 9.21
N LEU A 148 -7.41 6.16 9.15
CA LEU A 148 -7.30 4.90 9.90
C LEU A 148 -6.56 5.05 11.23
N ARG A 149 -6.05 6.23 11.58
CA ARG A 149 -5.18 6.43 12.73
C ARG A 149 -5.81 5.94 14.03
N THR A 150 -7.05 6.34 14.30
CA THR A 150 -7.76 5.92 15.51
C THR A 150 -8.04 4.41 15.54
N GLN A 151 -8.35 3.80 14.39
CA GLN A 151 -8.59 2.36 14.30
C GLN A 151 -7.32 1.57 14.58
N LEU A 152 -6.20 1.97 13.98
CA LEU A 152 -4.90 1.32 14.16
C LEU A 152 -4.39 1.44 15.60
N GLU A 153 -4.51 2.61 16.23
CA GLU A 153 -4.15 2.79 17.64
C GLU A 153 -4.93 1.85 18.56
N LYS A 154 -6.23 1.66 18.33
CA LYS A 154 -7.06 0.73 19.11
C LYS A 154 -6.71 -0.73 18.93
N LYS A 155 -6.04 -1.06 17.82
CA LYS A 155 -5.74 -2.44 17.43
C LYS A 155 -4.26 -2.80 17.56
N LYS A 156 -3.37 -1.87 17.91
CA LYS A 156 -1.92 -2.06 17.90
C LYS A 156 -1.44 -3.30 18.65
N ASP A 157 -2.07 -3.63 19.76
CA ASP A 157 -1.72 -4.81 20.58
C ASP A 157 -2.19 -6.14 19.97
N LYS A 158 -2.84 -6.11 18.80
CA LYS A 158 -3.28 -7.27 18.02
C LYS A 158 -2.35 -7.58 16.83
N PHE A 159 -1.38 -6.74 16.57
CA PHE A 159 -0.47 -6.89 15.42
C PHE A 159 0.75 -7.72 15.83
N ASP A 160 0.57 -9.03 15.87
CA ASP A 160 1.61 -10.02 16.22
C ASP A 160 2.10 -10.76 14.96
N PHE A 161 2.50 -9.99 13.95
CA PHE A 161 3.04 -10.49 12.70
C PHE A 161 4.17 -9.58 12.20
N PRO A 162 5.10 -10.10 11.39
CA PRO A 162 6.18 -9.28 10.84
C PRO A 162 5.63 -8.18 9.93
N VAL A 163 6.21 -6.97 10.07
CA VAL A 163 5.86 -5.81 9.26
C VAL A 163 7.11 -5.24 8.60
N HIS A 164 7.03 -4.98 7.30
CA HIS A 164 8.05 -4.27 6.54
C HIS A 164 7.48 -2.98 5.96
N ILE A 165 8.23 -1.88 6.09
CA ILE A 165 7.81 -0.55 5.61
C ILE A 165 8.89 -0.03 4.68
N PHE A 166 8.52 0.25 3.43
CA PHE A 166 9.36 0.87 2.42
C PHE A 166 8.86 2.28 2.10
N GLN A 167 9.75 3.27 2.17
CA GLN A 167 9.39 4.66 1.92
C GLN A 167 10.52 5.39 1.22
N SER A 168 10.24 6.18 0.19
CA SER A 168 11.23 7.09 -0.41
C SER A 168 11.50 8.29 0.49
N GLU A 169 12.76 8.69 0.54
CA GLU A 169 13.21 9.80 1.41
C GLU A 169 12.49 11.12 1.11
N ARG A 170 12.23 11.40 -0.17
CA ARG A 170 11.63 12.65 -0.65
C ARG A 170 10.35 12.41 -1.46
N ASP A 171 9.61 11.35 -1.14
CA ASP A 171 8.32 11.07 -1.78
C ASP A 171 7.41 12.30 -1.73
N GLY A 172 7.00 12.73 -2.92
CA GLY A 172 6.15 13.90 -3.06
C GLY A 172 4.68 13.62 -2.68
N ILE A 173 4.27 12.37 -2.62
CA ILE A 173 2.87 11.94 -2.42
C ILE A 173 2.65 11.54 -0.97
N VAL A 174 3.35 10.52 -0.50
CA VAL A 174 3.30 10.05 0.90
C VAL A 174 4.53 10.58 1.64
N LYS A 175 4.29 11.30 2.72
CA LYS A 175 5.38 11.92 3.49
C LYS A 175 6.14 10.92 4.34
N LYS A 176 7.48 11.00 4.33
CA LYS A 176 8.36 10.18 5.17
C LYS A 176 8.02 10.27 6.66
N ASP A 177 7.54 11.41 7.12
CA ASP A 177 7.10 11.62 8.51
C ASP A 177 6.05 10.58 8.97
N ASN A 178 5.26 10.03 8.04
CA ASN A 178 4.26 9.01 8.36
C ASN A 178 4.88 7.69 8.82
N VAL A 179 6.12 7.42 8.42
CA VAL A 179 6.86 6.22 8.84
C VAL A 179 7.07 6.19 10.34
N GLU A 180 7.42 7.32 10.96
CA GLU A 180 7.62 7.39 12.41
C GLU A 180 6.31 7.11 13.17
N TRP A 181 5.18 7.51 12.60
CA TRP A 181 3.88 7.17 13.17
C TRP A 181 3.59 5.67 13.02
N LEU A 182 3.82 5.09 11.84
CA LEU A 182 3.65 3.65 11.60
C LEU A 182 4.53 2.79 12.53
N LYS A 183 5.77 3.21 12.80
CA LYS A 183 6.66 2.53 13.76
C LYS A 183 6.12 2.52 15.20
N ARG A 184 5.30 3.51 15.59
CA ARG A 184 4.62 3.46 16.90
C ARG A 184 3.48 2.44 16.93
N ILE A 185 2.84 2.22 15.79
CA ILE A 185 1.80 1.18 15.66
C ILE A 185 2.41 -0.21 15.54
N PHE A 186 3.53 -0.33 14.83
CA PHE A 186 4.27 -1.57 14.58
C PHE A 186 5.70 -1.43 15.09
N PRO A 187 5.93 -1.55 16.42
CA PRO A 187 7.26 -1.27 17.00
C PRO A 187 8.37 -2.18 16.48
N SER A 188 8.03 -3.42 16.09
CA SER A 188 8.97 -4.39 15.52
C SER A 188 9.14 -4.29 14.01
N ALA A 189 8.51 -3.29 13.35
CA ALA A 189 8.58 -3.15 11.90
C ALA A 189 10.02 -2.90 11.41
N LYS A 190 10.43 -3.67 10.41
CA LYS A 190 11.64 -3.37 9.63
C LYS A 190 11.32 -2.23 8.66
N THR A 191 12.11 -1.17 8.69
CA THR A 191 11.88 0.02 7.88
C THR A 191 13.05 0.28 6.96
N THR A 192 12.76 0.45 5.67
CA THR A 192 13.75 0.82 4.65
C THR A 192 13.38 2.17 4.07
N ILE A 193 14.29 3.15 4.26
CA ILE A 193 14.18 4.47 3.61
C ILE A 193 15.02 4.42 2.33
N VAL A 194 14.35 4.51 1.20
CA VAL A 194 14.98 4.47 -0.12
C VAL A 194 15.43 5.88 -0.51
N PRO A 195 16.71 6.09 -0.87
CA PRO A 195 17.14 7.38 -1.40
C PRO A 195 16.37 7.74 -2.67
N GLY A 196 16.00 9.02 -2.82
CA GLY A 196 15.26 9.49 -4.00
C GLY A 196 13.86 10.00 -3.68
N SER A 197 13.08 10.21 -4.71
CA SER A 197 11.73 10.80 -4.64
C SER A 197 10.64 9.97 -5.30
N GLU A 198 10.99 8.82 -5.81
CA GLU A 198 10.09 7.93 -6.55
C GLU A 198 9.01 7.35 -5.61
N HIS A 199 7.77 7.40 -6.06
CA HIS A 199 6.63 6.85 -5.33
C HIS A 199 6.41 5.36 -5.63
N ALA A 200 6.72 4.92 -6.86
CA ALA A 200 6.52 3.55 -7.32
C ALA A 200 7.73 2.67 -6.97
N LEU A 201 7.88 2.33 -5.70
CA LEU A 201 9.03 1.56 -5.22
C LEU A 201 9.02 0.10 -5.72
N SER A 202 7.89 -0.45 -6.14
CA SER A 202 7.81 -1.79 -6.73
C SER A 202 8.66 -1.96 -8.00
N ILE A 203 8.89 -0.87 -8.73
CA ILE A 203 9.78 -0.87 -9.91
C ILE A 203 11.21 -0.42 -9.59
N MET A 204 11.43 0.16 -8.43
CA MET A 204 12.75 0.69 -8.02
C MET A 204 13.55 -0.32 -7.23
N ILE A 205 12.91 -1.01 -6.29
CA ILE A 205 13.53 -1.94 -5.35
C ILE A 205 12.78 -3.29 -5.29
N PRO A 206 12.49 -3.93 -6.43
CA PRO A 206 11.70 -5.16 -6.43
C PRO A 206 12.34 -6.29 -5.60
N GLY A 207 13.68 -6.39 -5.60
CA GLY A 207 14.40 -7.41 -4.85
C GLY A 207 14.22 -7.28 -3.33
N GLU A 208 14.30 -6.07 -2.80
CA GLU A 208 14.11 -5.81 -1.36
C GLU A 208 12.66 -6.08 -0.93
N ILE A 209 11.70 -5.82 -1.82
CA ILE A 209 10.29 -6.14 -1.56
C ILE A 209 10.07 -7.66 -1.59
N ASP A 210 10.69 -8.39 -2.53
CA ASP A 210 10.68 -9.85 -2.58
C ASP A 210 11.22 -10.44 -1.27
N GLU A 211 12.38 -9.99 -0.80
CA GLU A 211 12.99 -10.43 0.47
C GLU A 211 12.07 -10.18 1.67
N ALA A 212 11.34 -9.07 1.68
CA ALA A 212 10.39 -8.77 2.75
C ALA A 212 9.19 -9.73 2.73
N VAL A 213 8.65 -10.04 1.54
CA VAL A 213 7.56 -11.01 1.37
C VAL A 213 8.03 -12.40 1.80
N ASP A 214 9.20 -12.84 1.33
CA ASP A 214 9.79 -14.14 1.68
C ASP A 214 10.02 -14.26 3.20
N SER A 215 10.49 -13.18 3.84
CA SER A 215 10.66 -13.12 5.30
C SER A 215 9.34 -13.31 6.04
N CYS A 216 8.24 -12.68 5.56
CA CYS A 216 6.92 -12.86 6.15
C CYS A 216 6.43 -14.30 6.00
N VAL A 217 6.59 -14.90 4.82
CA VAL A 217 6.21 -16.30 4.55
C VAL A 217 6.99 -17.26 5.45
N ALA A 218 8.31 -17.07 5.61
CA ALA A 218 9.16 -17.93 6.40
C ALA A 218 8.77 -17.93 7.90
N VAL A 219 8.48 -16.75 8.48
CA VAL A 219 8.05 -16.64 9.89
C VAL A 219 6.73 -17.37 10.11
N ALA A 220 5.76 -17.20 9.21
CA ALA A 220 4.47 -17.86 9.33
C ALA A 220 4.58 -19.39 9.27
N THR A 221 5.39 -19.93 8.35
CA THR A 221 5.60 -21.37 8.21
C THR A 221 6.28 -22.00 9.42
N GLN A 222 7.15 -21.25 10.12
CA GLN A 222 7.78 -21.72 11.36
C GLN A 222 6.78 -21.79 12.52
N SER A 223 5.84 -20.86 12.60
CA SER A 223 4.81 -20.82 13.65
C SER A 223 3.79 -21.95 13.53
N GLU A 224 3.51 -22.45 12.31
CA GLU A 224 2.64 -23.60 12.08
C GLU A 224 3.26 -24.96 12.48
N ASN A 225 4.60 -25.03 12.58
CA ASN A 225 5.34 -26.24 12.90
C ASN A 225 5.78 -26.32 14.39
N SER A 226 5.43 -25.35 15.20
CA SER A 226 5.77 -25.24 16.64
C SER A 226 4.57 -25.49 17.52
#